data_946f31525984a061b903685bdeda8303
#
_entry.id   946f31525984a061b903685bdeda8303
#
_cell.length_a   1.000
_cell.length_b   1.000
_cell.length_c   1.000
_cell.angle_alpha   90.00
_cell.angle_beta   90.00
_cell.angle_gamma   90.00
#
_symmetry.space_group_name_H-M   'P 1'
#
loop_
_entity.id
_entity.type
_entity.pdbx_description
1 polymer ?
#
loop_
_entity_poly.entity_id
_entity_poly.type
_entity_poly.pdbx_seq_one_letter_code
_entity_poly.pdbx_strand_id
1 'polypeptide(L)'
;GVMLGAGAQEESLFRRTNLFRSLYQFTEYFINHVWYKKYITPVSTGERYPLDRNFGGIYTPGALLFHEDEQRGYKLMESPEYLSFISVAGMNRPKIKDATHIADDLIEGTKNKMRTILRIGLRHGHDSLVLGAFGCGAYRNPPSHIAKLFHEVFEEPEFKNKFRLISFAILDDHNTHQAQNPEGNYKPFADEFAETETRKVFRHQRC
;
A
#
# COMPACT_ATOMS: atom_id res chain seq x y z
N GLY A 1 0.30 -15.25 0.47
CA GLY A 1 -0.15 -14.46 1.62
C GLY A 1 0.82 -14.52 2.77
N VAL A 2 0.65 -13.66 3.75
CA VAL A 2 1.53 -13.47 4.91
C VAL A 2 1.89 -14.78 5.62
N MET A 3 0.90 -15.61 5.84
CA MET A 3 1.06 -16.91 6.52
C MET A 3 1.87 -17.94 5.72
N LEU A 4 2.09 -17.70 4.45
CA LEU A 4 2.83 -18.59 3.53
C LEU A 4 4.21 -18.02 3.16
N GLY A 5 4.68 -16.96 3.85
CA GLY A 5 6.01 -16.40 3.65
C GLY A 5 6.19 -15.62 2.35
N ALA A 6 5.12 -15.03 1.81
CA ALA A 6 5.25 -14.17 0.65
C ALA A 6 6.18 -12.97 0.91
N GLY A 7 6.76 -12.42 -0.14
CA GLY A 7 7.75 -11.35 -0.09
C GLY A 7 7.22 -9.98 -0.52
N ALA A 8 5.90 -9.71 -0.39
CA ALA A 8 5.32 -8.43 -0.74
C ALA A 8 5.49 -7.39 0.39
N GLN A 9 5.10 -6.15 0.12
CA GLN A 9 5.25 -5.03 1.05
C GLN A 9 4.61 -5.30 2.42
N GLU A 10 3.39 -5.85 2.44
CA GLU A 10 2.67 -6.14 3.69
C GLU A 10 3.43 -7.15 4.54
N GLU A 11 3.93 -8.21 3.93
CA GLU A 11 4.69 -9.24 4.60
C GLU A 11 6.02 -8.72 5.16
N SER A 12 6.68 -7.81 4.44
CA SER A 12 7.87 -7.13 4.93
C SER A 12 7.55 -6.26 6.16
N LEU A 13 6.46 -5.49 6.11
CA LEU A 13 6.01 -4.68 7.24
C LEU A 13 5.65 -5.53 8.45
N PHE A 14 5.02 -6.69 8.26
CA PHE A 14 4.68 -7.60 9.36
C PHE A 14 5.91 -8.21 10.05
N ARG A 15 7.01 -8.44 9.31
CA ARG A 15 8.27 -8.90 9.91
C ARG A 15 8.97 -7.82 10.72
N ARG A 16 8.70 -6.56 10.40
CA ARG A 16 9.41 -5.41 10.95
C ARG A 16 8.64 -4.68 12.04
N THR A 17 7.32 -4.85 12.10
CA THR A 17 6.41 -4.09 12.96
C THR A 17 5.43 -4.99 13.70
N ASN A 18 4.71 -4.40 14.65
CA ASN A 18 3.55 -5.05 15.26
C ASN A 18 2.22 -4.82 14.51
N LEU A 19 2.27 -4.35 13.25
CA LEU A 19 1.11 -4.07 12.40
C LEU A 19 0.17 -5.29 12.26
N PHE A 20 0.75 -6.49 12.26
CA PHE A 20 0.02 -7.76 12.28
C PHE A 20 -1.12 -7.77 13.31
N ARG A 21 -0.87 -7.27 14.52
CA ARG A 21 -1.89 -7.25 15.60
C ARG A 21 -3.10 -6.40 15.24
N SER A 22 -2.89 -5.31 14.52
CA SER A 22 -3.98 -4.44 14.08
C SER A 22 -4.82 -5.09 12.97
N LEU A 23 -4.18 -5.65 11.95
CA LEU A 23 -4.90 -6.14 10.78
C LEU A 23 -5.59 -7.49 11.04
N TYR A 24 -4.94 -8.40 11.74
CA TYR A 24 -5.49 -9.74 11.96
C TYR A 24 -6.60 -9.81 13.02
N GLN A 25 -6.90 -8.74 13.73
CA GLN A 25 -8.11 -8.68 14.54
C GLN A 25 -9.41 -8.77 13.71
N PHE A 26 -9.32 -8.53 12.41
CA PHE A 26 -10.44 -8.53 11.47
C PHE A 26 -10.56 -9.84 10.69
N THR A 27 -9.76 -10.86 10.99
CA THR A 27 -9.77 -12.13 10.26
C THR A 27 -9.66 -13.33 11.17
N GLU A 28 -10.12 -14.47 10.68
CA GLU A 28 -9.81 -15.79 11.24
C GLU A 28 -8.56 -16.32 10.52
N TYR A 29 -7.66 -16.96 11.24
CA TYR A 29 -6.45 -17.53 10.65
C TYR A 29 -6.14 -18.92 11.18
N PHE A 30 -5.45 -19.70 10.36
CA PHE A 30 -5.12 -21.09 10.62
C PHE A 30 -3.60 -21.27 10.66
N ILE A 31 -3.05 -21.63 11.81
CA ILE A 31 -1.62 -21.89 11.99
C ILE A 31 -1.43 -23.26 12.62
N ASN A 32 -0.51 -24.06 12.09
CA ASN A 32 -0.14 -25.36 12.66
C ASN A 32 -1.36 -26.23 12.95
N HIS A 33 -2.31 -26.29 12.01
CA HIS A 33 -3.55 -27.07 12.13
C HIS A 33 -4.53 -26.60 13.21
N VAL A 34 -4.35 -25.40 13.75
CA VAL A 34 -5.24 -24.81 14.76
C VAL A 34 -5.90 -23.56 14.21
N TRP A 35 -7.21 -23.48 14.36
CA TRP A 35 -7.98 -22.27 14.08
C TRP A 35 -7.89 -21.31 15.25
N TYR A 36 -7.35 -20.13 15.00
CA TYR A 36 -7.33 -19.05 15.96
C TYR A 36 -8.52 -18.14 15.67
N LYS A 37 -9.57 -18.33 16.45
CA LYS A 37 -10.74 -17.44 16.44
C LYS A 37 -10.56 -16.42 17.53
N LYS A 38 -10.48 -15.14 17.15
CA LYS A 38 -10.62 -14.01 18.03
C LYS A 38 -9.71 -13.96 19.26
N TYR A 39 -8.57 -13.37 19.12
CA TYR A 39 -7.84 -12.91 20.29
C TYR A 39 -8.03 -11.42 20.57
N ILE A 40 -8.78 -10.69 19.77
CA ILE A 40 -8.95 -9.25 19.92
C ILE A 40 -10.42 -8.91 19.71
N THR A 41 -10.89 -7.95 20.47
CA THR A 41 -12.26 -7.44 20.55
C THR A 41 -13.08 -7.68 19.28
N PRO A 42 -14.26 -8.26 19.36
CA PRO A 42 -15.12 -8.46 18.20
C PRO A 42 -15.34 -7.15 17.48
N VAL A 43 -14.97 -7.06 16.22
CA VAL A 43 -15.40 -5.95 15.40
C VAL A 43 -16.88 -6.11 15.20
N SER A 44 -17.64 -5.18 15.75
CA SER A 44 -19.13 -5.20 15.75
C SER A 44 -19.73 -5.06 14.34
N THR A 45 -18.91 -4.77 13.33
CA THR A 45 -19.34 -4.43 11.97
C THR A 45 -19.38 -5.61 11.01
N GLY A 46 -18.90 -6.80 11.40
CA GLY A 46 -18.79 -7.95 10.50
C GLY A 46 -17.75 -7.81 9.38
N GLU A 47 -16.96 -6.76 9.40
CA GLU A 47 -15.88 -6.54 8.44
C GLU A 47 -14.77 -7.57 8.61
N ARG A 48 -14.23 -8.03 7.49
CA ARG A 48 -13.17 -9.04 7.44
C ARG A 48 -11.96 -8.50 6.69
N TYR A 49 -10.79 -8.94 7.09
CA TYR A 49 -9.58 -8.71 6.33
C TYR A 49 -9.28 -9.92 5.42
N PRO A 50 -8.94 -9.75 4.14
CA PRO A 50 -8.78 -8.49 3.41
C PRO A 50 -10.13 -7.80 3.15
N LEU A 51 -10.07 -6.46 3.15
CA LEU A 51 -11.25 -5.62 3.05
C LEU A 51 -11.90 -5.63 1.66
N ASP A 52 -13.13 -5.10 1.62
CA ASP A 52 -13.94 -4.93 0.42
C ASP A 52 -13.17 -4.36 -0.79
N ARG A 53 -13.58 -4.79 -1.99
CA ARG A 53 -12.92 -4.44 -3.24
C ARG A 53 -13.00 -2.95 -3.59
N ASN A 54 -13.98 -2.22 -3.08
CA ASN A 54 -14.23 -0.85 -3.51
C ASN A 54 -13.82 0.22 -2.49
N PHE A 55 -14.06 0.01 -1.19
CA PHE A 55 -13.94 1.07 -0.18
C PHE A 55 -13.24 0.67 1.10
N GLY A 56 -12.65 -0.46 1.25
CA GLY A 56 -12.07 -0.86 2.53
C GLY A 56 -10.72 -0.20 2.82
N GLY A 57 -10.57 0.37 4.02
CA GLY A 57 -9.30 0.85 4.55
C GLY A 57 -9.21 0.67 6.06
N ILE A 58 -8.03 0.31 6.58
CA ILE A 58 -7.77 0.21 8.02
C ILE A 58 -6.70 1.22 8.39
N TYR A 59 -6.99 2.04 9.38
CA TYR A 59 -6.00 2.92 10.00
C TYR A 59 -5.44 2.27 11.27
N THR A 60 -4.12 2.18 11.33
CA THR A 60 -3.39 1.68 12.49
C THR A 60 -2.51 2.80 13.03
N PRO A 61 -2.91 3.47 14.11
CA PRO A 61 -2.06 4.48 14.76
C PRO A 61 -0.94 3.81 15.54
N GLY A 62 0.25 4.42 15.49
CA GLY A 62 1.34 4.11 16.41
C GLY A 62 1.80 2.66 16.43
N ALA A 63 1.83 2.00 15.28
CA ALA A 63 2.46 0.69 15.19
C ALA A 63 3.97 0.83 15.41
N LEU A 64 4.55 -0.06 16.20
CA LEU A 64 5.95 -0.05 16.55
C LEU A 64 6.77 -0.74 15.43
N LEU A 65 7.69 0.01 14.82
CA LEU A 65 8.75 -0.51 13.96
C LEU A 65 9.95 -0.85 14.84
N PHE A 66 10.33 -2.11 14.91
CA PHE A 66 11.36 -2.58 15.84
C PHE A 66 12.40 -3.52 15.21
N HIS A 67 12.19 -3.94 13.97
CA HIS A 67 13.18 -4.70 13.22
C HIS A 67 13.70 -3.91 12.01
N GLU A 68 14.99 -4.05 11.76
CA GLU A 68 15.64 -3.61 10.54
C GLU A 68 15.09 -4.34 9.31
N ASP A 69 15.52 -3.94 8.12
CA ASP A 69 15.11 -4.56 6.87
C ASP A 69 15.74 -5.94 6.63
N GLU A 70 15.34 -6.57 5.54
CA GLU A 70 15.85 -7.87 5.11
C GLU A 70 17.36 -7.88 4.87
N GLN A 71 17.92 -6.78 4.34
CA GLN A 71 19.35 -6.66 4.06
C GLN A 71 20.17 -6.69 5.34
N ARG A 72 19.60 -6.19 6.43
CA ARG A 72 20.19 -6.21 7.77
C ARG A 72 19.76 -7.43 8.59
N GLY A 73 19.08 -8.39 7.96
CA GLY A 73 18.67 -9.66 8.57
C GLY A 73 17.61 -9.52 9.65
N TYR A 74 16.75 -8.51 9.56
CA TYR A 74 15.68 -8.25 10.53
C TYR A 74 16.17 -8.14 12.00
N LYS A 75 17.37 -7.64 12.21
CA LYS A 75 17.90 -7.39 13.56
C LYS A 75 17.00 -6.41 14.32
N LEU A 76 17.00 -6.53 15.64
CA LEU A 76 16.33 -5.53 16.47
C LEU A 76 16.99 -4.16 16.27
N MET A 77 16.16 -3.13 16.09
CA MET A 77 16.63 -1.75 16.02
C MET A 77 17.07 -1.27 17.41
N GLU A 78 18.17 -0.52 17.46
CA GLU A 78 18.61 0.13 18.69
C GLU A 78 17.60 1.16 19.21
N SER A 79 16.93 1.84 18.27
CA SER A 79 15.89 2.84 18.57
C SER A 79 14.62 2.53 17.76
N PRO A 80 13.68 1.77 18.32
CA PRO A 80 12.39 1.53 17.70
C PRO A 80 11.60 2.83 17.48
N GLU A 81 10.79 2.87 16.41
CA GLU A 81 10.01 4.04 16.01
C GLU A 81 8.52 3.72 15.93
N TYR A 82 7.68 4.73 16.15
CA TYR A 82 6.25 4.63 15.99
C TYR A 82 5.83 5.18 14.62
N LEU A 83 5.07 4.38 13.88
CA LEU A 83 4.53 4.76 12.58
C LEU A 83 3.03 4.54 12.55
N SER A 84 2.32 5.38 11.81
CA SER A 84 0.91 5.13 11.50
C SER A 84 0.78 4.53 10.11
N PHE A 85 -0.09 3.55 9.98
CA PHE A 85 -0.33 2.86 8.71
C PHE A 85 -1.76 3.04 8.23
N ILE A 86 -1.90 3.20 6.91
CA ILE A 86 -3.17 3.14 6.20
C ILE A 86 -3.12 1.92 5.28
N SER A 87 -3.84 0.87 5.63
CA SER A 87 -3.86 -0.39 4.88
C SER A 87 -5.06 -0.41 3.96
N VAL A 88 -4.82 -0.34 2.66
CA VAL A 88 -5.83 -0.43 1.59
C VAL A 88 -5.32 -1.39 0.54
N ALA A 89 -6.14 -2.35 0.14
CA ALA A 89 -5.76 -3.31 -0.90
C ALA A 89 -5.98 -2.72 -2.31
N GLY A 90 -4.96 -2.79 -3.17
CA GLY A 90 -5.10 -2.50 -4.60
C GLY A 90 -6.02 -3.50 -5.31
N MET A 91 -6.38 -3.23 -6.57
CA MET A 91 -7.10 -4.21 -7.38
C MET A 91 -6.20 -5.42 -7.66
N ASN A 92 -6.66 -6.61 -7.32
CA ASN A 92 -5.89 -7.82 -7.52
C ASN A 92 -6.07 -8.33 -8.96
N ARG A 93 -5.00 -8.23 -9.76
CA ARG A 93 -4.97 -8.66 -11.17
C ARG A 93 -6.17 -8.13 -11.95
N PRO A 94 -6.31 -6.80 -12.05
CA PRO A 94 -7.44 -6.20 -12.72
C PRO A 94 -7.47 -6.64 -14.18
N LYS A 95 -8.67 -6.67 -14.77
CA LYS A 95 -8.79 -6.74 -16.22
C LYS A 95 -8.10 -5.52 -16.81
N ILE A 96 -7.22 -5.74 -17.77
CA ILE A 96 -6.51 -4.68 -18.50
C ILE A 96 -7.13 -4.49 -19.88
N LYS A 97 -7.18 -3.25 -20.31
CA LYS A 97 -7.62 -2.85 -21.66
C LYS A 97 -6.49 -3.05 -22.66
N ASP A 98 -5.28 -2.71 -22.23
CA ASP A 98 -4.02 -2.87 -22.94
C ASP A 98 -2.86 -3.01 -21.94
N ALA A 99 -1.63 -3.11 -22.42
CA ALA A 99 -0.46 -3.28 -21.54
C ALA A 99 -0.28 -2.14 -20.52
N THR A 100 -0.88 -0.97 -20.73
CA THR A 100 -0.65 0.25 -19.96
C THR A 100 -1.88 0.73 -19.18
N HIS A 101 -3.07 0.16 -19.40
CA HIS A 101 -4.32 0.63 -18.81
C HIS A 101 -5.15 -0.51 -18.22
N ILE A 102 -5.71 -0.29 -17.04
CA ILE A 102 -6.81 -1.13 -16.52
C ILE A 102 -8.08 -0.88 -17.33
N ALA A 103 -9.01 -1.83 -17.30
CA ALA A 103 -10.31 -1.69 -17.98
C ALA A 103 -11.10 -0.49 -17.43
N ASP A 104 -11.85 0.18 -18.30
CA ASP A 104 -12.52 1.45 -18.00
C ASP A 104 -13.51 1.35 -16.83
N ASP A 105 -14.20 0.20 -16.70
CA ASP A 105 -15.14 -0.10 -15.60
C ASP A 105 -14.46 -0.24 -14.22
N LEU A 106 -13.14 -0.36 -14.16
CA LEU A 106 -12.37 -0.47 -12.92
C LEU A 106 -11.73 0.84 -12.46
N ILE A 107 -11.72 1.87 -13.31
CA ILE A 107 -11.04 3.14 -13.04
C ILE A 107 -11.62 3.80 -11.79
N GLU A 108 -12.93 3.98 -11.74
CA GLU A 108 -13.56 4.67 -10.62
C GLU A 108 -13.41 3.92 -9.30
N GLY A 109 -13.51 2.58 -9.31
CA GLY A 109 -13.23 1.76 -8.15
C GLY A 109 -11.78 1.90 -7.65
N THR A 110 -10.82 2.02 -8.58
CA THR A 110 -9.40 2.25 -8.24
C THR A 110 -9.20 3.64 -7.62
N LYS A 111 -9.78 4.68 -8.22
CA LYS A 111 -9.76 6.04 -7.67
C LYS A 111 -10.40 6.09 -6.27
N ASN A 112 -11.49 5.40 -6.04
CA ASN A 112 -12.14 5.34 -4.73
C ASN A 112 -11.23 4.76 -3.65
N LYS A 113 -10.42 3.78 -3.97
CA LYS A 113 -9.38 3.27 -3.05
C LYS A 113 -8.32 4.32 -2.75
N MET A 114 -7.86 5.07 -3.74
CA MET A 114 -6.91 6.17 -3.57
C MET A 114 -7.52 7.29 -2.71
N ARG A 115 -8.76 7.70 -2.99
CA ARG A 115 -9.51 8.66 -2.15
C ARG A 115 -9.64 8.17 -0.71
N THR A 116 -9.86 6.87 -0.50
CA THR A 116 -9.94 6.27 0.84
C THR A 116 -8.63 6.46 1.60
N ILE A 117 -7.48 6.23 0.95
CA ILE A 117 -6.16 6.48 1.56
C ILE A 117 -6.05 7.94 2.00
N LEU A 118 -6.36 8.87 1.11
CA LEU A 118 -6.22 10.31 1.39
C LEU A 118 -7.20 10.78 2.47
N ARG A 119 -8.47 10.36 2.42
CA ARG A 119 -9.48 10.68 3.43
C ARG A 119 -9.09 10.19 4.81
N ILE A 120 -8.58 8.97 4.92
CA ILE A 120 -8.09 8.43 6.19
C ILE A 120 -6.93 9.29 6.70
N GLY A 121 -5.97 9.64 5.85
CA GLY A 121 -4.86 10.50 6.21
C GLY A 121 -5.33 11.84 6.78
N LEU A 122 -6.18 12.55 6.05
CA LEU A 122 -6.75 13.85 6.48
C LEU A 122 -7.58 13.73 7.75
N ARG A 123 -8.44 12.71 7.85
CA ARG A 123 -9.30 12.49 9.02
C ARG A 123 -8.49 12.30 10.31
N HIS A 124 -7.31 11.72 10.22
CA HIS A 124 -6.42 11.48 11.35
C HIS A 124 -5.33 12.55 11.51
N GLY A 125 -5.46 13.69 10.81
CA GLY A 125 -4.59 14.85 10.97
C GLY A 125 -3.18 14.69 10.37
N HIS A 126 -2.98 13.77 9.45
CA HIS A 126 -1.71 13.64 8.74
C HIS A 126 -1.58 14.68 7.65
N ASP A 127 -0.48 15.41 7.68
CA ASP A 127 -0.10 16.39 6.65
C ASP A 127 0.86 15.82 5.61
N SER A 128 1.33 14.59 5.82
CA SER A 128 2.33 13.96 4.96
C SER A 128 2.03 12.46 4.81
N LEU A 129 2.26 11.93 3.61
CA LEU A 129 2.05 10.51 3.30
C LEU A 129 3.26 9.95 2.57
N VAL A 130 3.59 8.68 2.88
CA VAL A 130 4.49 7.86 2.09
C VAL A 130 3.66 6.78 1.40
N LEU A 131 3.61 6.82 0.09
CA LEU A 131 2.86 5.90 -0.76
C LEU A 131 3.81 4.96 -1.51
N GLY A 132 3.28 3.86 -2.03
CA GLY A 132 3.99 2.96 -2.93
C GLY A 132 3.36 2.92 -4.32
N ALA A 133 3.93 2.12 -5.21
CA ALA A 133 3.32 1.80 -6.50
C ALA A 133 2.11 0.87 -6.27
N PHE A 134 0.97 1.46 -5.99
CA PHE A 134 -0.23 0.84 -5.46
C PHE A 134 -0.75 -0.31 -6.34
N GLY A 135 -0.57 -1.53 -5.86
CA GLY A 135 -0.97 -2.74 -6.57
C GLY A 135 -0.13 -3.10 -7.80
N CYS A 136 0.97 -2.39 -8.11
CA CYS A 136 1.76 -2.62 -9.34
C CYS A 136 2.70 -3.83 -9.25
N GLY A 137 2.99 -4.35 -8.06
CA GLY A 137 3.77 -5.56 -7.86
C GLY A 137 2.94 -6.83 -8.10
N ALA A 138 2.77 -7.68 -7.09
CA ALA A 138 2.06 -8.96 -7.17
C ALA A 138 0.63 -8.87 -7.72
N TYR A 139 -0.04 -7.72 -7.58
CA TYR A 139 -1.39 -7.48 -8.10
C TYR A 139 -1.43 -7.02 -9.56
N ARG A 140 -0.29 -6.75 -10.18
CA ARG A 140 -0.13 -6.54 -11.62
C ARG A 140 -0.95 -5.38 -12.21
N ASN A 141 -1.17 -4.31 -11.47
CA ASN A 141 -1.73 -3.09 -12.04
C ASN A 141 -0.66 -2.38 -12.90
N PRO A 142 -1.00 -1.78 -14.05
CA PRO A 142 -0.06 -1.02 -14.87
C PRO A 142 0.39 0.27 -14.14
N PRO A 143 1.70 0.45 -13.85
CA PRO A 143 2.18 1.56 -13.02
C PRO A 143 1.98 2.94 -13.65
N SER A 144 2.05 3.06 -14.98
CA SER A 144 1.77 4.32 -15.68
C SER A 144 0.34 4.79 -15.48
N HIS A 145 -0.63 3.89 -15.56
CA HIS A 145 -2.02 4.23 -15.31
C HIS A 145 -2.27 4.54 -13.82
N ILE A 146 -1.70 3.75 -12.91
CA ILE A 146 -1.85 3.98 -11.47
C ILE A 146 -1.24 5.33 -11.06
N ALA A 147 -0.08 5.70 -11.58
CA ALA A 147 0.54 7.01 -11.33
C ALA A 147 -0.38 8.15 -11.80
N LYS A 148 -0.91 8.03 -13.03
CA LYS A 148 -1.86 9.00 -13.59
C LYS A 148 -3.14 9.12 -12.75
N LEU A 149 -3.73 8.00 -12.33
CA LEU A 149 -4.92 8.02 -11.47
C LEU A 149 -4.66 8.66 -10.11
N PHE A 150 -3.48 8.47 -9.51
CA PHE A 150 -3.09 9.22 -8.32
C PHE A 150 -3.00 10.72 -8.59
N HIS A 151 -2.38 11.10 -9.71
CA HIS A 151 -2.30 12.52 -10.09
C HIS A 151 -3.70 13.13 -10.22
N GLU A 152 -4.59 12.47 -10.96
CA GLU A 152 -5.98 12.93 -11.11
C GLU A 152 -6.69 13.07 -9.77
N VAL A 153 -6.53 12.10 -8.84
CA VAL A 153 -7.15 12.17 -7.50
C VAL A 153 -6.54 13.29 -6.66
N PHE A 154 -5.23 13.53 -6.73
CA PHE A 154 -4.59 14.64 -6.00
C PHE A 154 -5.07 16.01 -6.45
N GLU A 155 -5.48 16.15 -7.71
CA GLU A 155 -6.03 17.41 -8.25
C GLU A 155 -7.53 17.60 -7.94
N GLU A 156 -8.21 16.60 -7.39
CA GLU A 156 -9.61 16.75 -6.97
C GLU A 156 -9.73 17.83 -5.88
N PRO A 157 -10.80 18.67 -5.90
CA PRO A 157 -10.97 19.77 -4.93
C PRO A 157 -10.89 19.34 -3.47
N GLU A 158 -11.25 18.09 -3.18
CA GLU A 158 -11.19 17.51 -1.83
C GLU A 158 -9.75 17.36 -1.32
N PHE A 159 -8.77 17.10 -2.21
CA PHE A 159 -7.41 16.75 -1.83
C PHE A 159 -6.35 17.76 -2.26
N LYS A 160 -6.66 18.61 -3.24
CA LYS A 160 -5.71 19.58 -3.77
C LYS A 160 -5.17 20.49 -2.67
N ASN A 161 -3.84 20.52 -2.54
CA ASN A 161 -3.12 21.31 -1.53
C ASN A 161 -3.47 20.98 -0.07
N LYS A 162 -4.02 19.78 0.21
CA LYS A 162 -4.33 19.36 1.59
C LYS A 162 -3.17 18.68 2.29
N PHE A 163 -2.22 18.13 1.55
CA PHE A 163 -1.02 17.52 2.11
C PHE A 163 0.19 18.40 1.85
N ARG A 164 1.01 18.60 2.87
CA ARG A 164 2.29 19.31 2.80
C ARG A 164 3.31 18.51 1.99
N LEU A 165 3.29 17.18 2.12
CA LEU A 165 4.21 16.28 1.42
C LEU A 165 3.53 14.96 1.09
N ILE A 166 3.63 14.54 -0.17
CA ILE A 166 3.36 13.17 -0.59
C ILE A 166 4.63 12.64 -1.25
N SER A 167 5.14 11.52 -0.74
CA SER A 167 6.32 10.85 -1.27
C SER A 167 5.93 9.46 -1.76
N PHE A 168 6.48 9.03 -2.91
CA PHE A 168 6.36 7.66 -3.37
C PHE A 168 7.65 6.89 -3.10
N ALA A 169 7.59 5.89 -2.22
CA ALA A 169 8.68 4.94 -1.98
C ALA A 169 8.44 3.69 -2.84
N ILE A 170 9.19 3.57 -3.92
CA ILE A 170 8.99 2.51 -4.92
C ILE A 170 10.23 1.66 -5.05
N LEU A 171 10.01 0.35 -4.97
CA LEU A 171 11.01 -0.68 -5.18
C LEU A 171 10.76 -1.37 -6.52
N ASP A 172 11.79 -1.42 -7.36
CA ASP A 172 11.84 -2.30 -8.52
C ASP A 172 12.41 -3.65 -8.09
N ASP A 173 11.55 -4.64 -7.91
CA ASP A 173 11.88 -5.98 -7.44
C ASP A 173 11.56 -7.06 -8.49
N HIS A 174 11.51 -8.31 -8.09
CA HIS A 174 11.19 -9.45 -8.95
C HIS A 174 9.78 -9.41 -9.60
N ASN A 175 8.90 -8.49 -9.16
CA ASN A 175 7.58 -8.27 -9.78
C ASN A 175 7.62 -7.20 -10.88
N THR A 176 8.78 -6.63 -11.18
CA THR A 176 8.95 -5.65 -12.26
C THR A 176 9.38 -6.31 -13.57
N HIS A 177 9.42 -5.53 -14.65
CA HIS A 177 9.75 -5.98 -15.99
C HIS A 177 8.82 -7.10 -16.51
N GLN A 178 7.57 -7.06 -16.10
CA GLN A 178 6.48 -7.87 -16.62
C GLN A 178 5.76 -7.14 -17.76
N ALA A 179 4.83 -7.81 -18.44
CA ALA A 179 4.10 -7.24 -19.57
C ALA A 179 3.40 -5.90 -19.24
N GLN A 180 2.90 -5.73 -18.02
CA GLN A 180 2.21 -4.51 -17.57
C GLN A 180 3.15 -3.44 -16.99
N ASN A 181 4.43 -3.76 -16.73
CA ASN A 181 5.43 -2.84 -16.18
C ASN A 181 6.84 -3.09 -16.77
N PRO A 182 6.99 -3.03 -18.10
CA PRO A 182 8.26 -3.36 -18.77
C PRO A 182 9.42 -2.44 -18.36
N GLU A 183 9.14 -1.19 -17.97
CA GLU A 183 10.10 -0.20 -17.49
C GLU A 183 10.28 -0.20 -15.96
N GLY A 184 9.74 -1.21 -15.27
CA GLY A 184 9.68 -1.22 -13.81
C GLY A 184 8.50 -0.43 -13.26
N ASN A 185 8.46 -0.28 -11.94
CA ASN A 185 7.40 0.48 -11.25
C ASN A 185 7.84 1.92 -10.98
N TYR A 186 9.14 2.17 -10.80
CA TYR A 186 9.66 3.49 -10.43
C TYR A 186 9.52 4.52 -11.56
N LYS A 187 9.98 4.19 -12.77
CA LYS A 187 10.06 5.14 -13.88
C LYS A 187 8.72 5.78 -14.22
N PRO A 188 7.59 5.04 -14.35
CA PRO A 188 6.29 5.65 -14.65
C PRO A 188 5.82 6.67 -13.60
N PHE A 189 6.12 6.43 -12.32
CA PHE A 189 5.79 7.39 -11.26
C PHE A 189 6.73 8.59 -11.28
N ALA A 190 8.03 8.37 -11.55
CA ALA A 190 8.98 9.46 -11.68
C ALA A 190 8.61 10.38 -12.85
N ASP A 191 8.24 9.82 -13.98
CA ASP A 191 7.82 10.58 -15.16
C ASP A 191 6.54 11.41 -14.89
N GLU A 192 5.54 10.81 -14.22
CA GLU A 192 4.27 11.48 -13.91
C GLU A 192 4.42 12.62 -12.91
N PHE A 193 5.37 12.51 -11.97
CA PHE A 193 5.51 13.47 -10.86
C PHE A 193 6.81 14.30 -10.94
N ALA A 194 7.58 14.21 -12.03
CA ALA A 194 8.88 14.87 -12.18
C ALA A 194 8.83 16.40 -12.03
N GLU A 195 7.74 17.03 -12.45
CA GLU A 195 7.59 18.49 -12.46
C GLU A 195 6.89 19.06 -11.20
N THR A 196 6.57 18.21 -10.23
CA THR A 196 5.77 18.62 -9.06
C THR A 196 6.66 18.78 -7.83
N GLU A 197 7.02 20.01 -7.46
CA GLU A 197 7.94 20.32 -6.34
C GLU A 197 7.53 19.72 -4.99
N THR A 198 6.25 19.51 -4.75
CA THR A 198 5.69 18.97 -3.50
C THR A 198 5.54 17.45 -3.47
N ARG A 199 5.85 16.78 -4.58
CA ARG A 199 5.67 15.33 -4.74
C ARG A 199 6.99 14.71 -5.16
N LYS A 200 7.60 13.88 -4.31
CA LYS A 200 8.89 13.24 -4.58
C LYS A 200 8.71 11.75 -4.77
N VAL A 201 9.38 11.19 -5.78
CA VAL A 201 9.46 9.75 -6.02
C VAL A 201 10.87 9.28 -5.67
N PHE A 202 10.99 8.29 -4.82
CA PHE A 202 12.27 7.73 -4.41
C PHE A 202 12.41 6.30 -4.95
N ARG A 203 13.54 6.04 -5.60
CA ARG A 203 13.95 4.71 -5.99
C ARG A 203 14.84 4.11 -4.91
N HIS A 204 14.47 2.95 -4.42
CA HIS A 204 15.36 2.14 -3.60
C HIS A 204 16.04 1.11 -4.53
N GLN A 205 17.34 1.27 -4.74
CA GLN A 205 18.13 0.28 -5.49
C GLN A 205 18.54 -0.82 -4.50
N ARG A 206 18.31 -2.07 -4.88
CA ARG A 206 18.98 -3.19 -4.21
C ARG A 206 20.45 -3.13 -4.62
N CYS A 207 21.34 -2.91 -3.67
CA CYS A 207 22.75 -3.18 -3.85
C CYS A 207 23.01 -4.67 -3.86
#